data_706d6fc03884bdcb35700f7ecc277dd3
#
_entry.id   706d6fc03884bdcb35700f7ecc277dd3
#
_cell.length_a   1.000
_cell.length_b   1.000
_cell.length_c   1.000
_cell.angle_alpha   90.00
_cell.angle_beta   90.00
_cell.angle_gamma   90.00
#
_symmetry.space_group_name_H-M   'P 1'
#
loop_
_entity.id
_entity.type
_entity.pdbx_description
1 polymer ?
#
loop_
_entity_poly.entity_id
_entity_poly.type
_entity_poly.pdbx_seq_one_letter_code
_entity_poly.pdbx_strand_id
1 'polypeptide(L)'
;MSINHDTETPQGCHRATRAVRAGIDRDTAFGAVTPPLVLSSNFSFAGFGEKRQYDYTRSGNPTRNLLGEALAELEGGAGGVVTATGMGAITLVLQALLQPGDRIVVPHDCYGGSWRLFNALAAKGQFELVTADLTDPRALTAALGSAEDGTAPKVVWIETPSNPLLRITDLRFVIDAAHKAGALAVVDNTFLSPALQVPIADFGADAVVHSTTKYINGHSDVVGGAVVARTQELHEQFTWWANCLGLTASPFDSFLTLRGLRTLDARLRVHQENANAIALQLDAHPAVAQVYFPGLESHPQYALAARQQHGFGAMLSVELAGDDAATQEAAVRAFVEGLQCFTLAESLGGVESLVAHPATMTHAAMTPEARAKAGISDGLLRLSVGIEALEDLQADLGAALERARQAIEAGARKRAGAEA
;
A
#
# COMPACT_ATOMS: atom_id res chain seq x y z
N MET A 1 -22.23 -0.08 -42.13
CA MET A 1 -21.59 0.97 -41.31
C MET A 1 -20.64 0.30 -40.37
N SER A 2 -19.33 0.37 -40.64
CA SER A 2 -18.31 -0.10 -39.71
C SER A 2 -18.22 0.90 -38.57
N ILE A 3 -18.66 0.49 -37.37
CA ILE A 3 -18.41 1.24 -36.14
C ILE A 3 -16.94 1.11 -35.87
N ASN A 4 -16.19 2.18 -36.01
CA ASN A 4 -14.82 2.26 -35.54
C ASN A 4 -14.83 2.08 -34.02
N HIS A 5 -14.29 0.94 -33.53
CA HIS A 5 -14.17 0.61 -32.12
C HIS A 5 -12.83 1.10 -31.52
N ASP A 6 -12.32 2.22 -31.97
CA ASP A 6 -11.26 2.94 -31.24
C ASP A 6 -11.90 3.79 -30.13
N THR A 7 -12.52 3.12 -29.15
CA THR A 7 -13.06 3.79 -27.97
C THR A 7 -11.97 3.80 -26.89
N GLU A 8 -10.92 4.60 -27.10
CA GLU A 8 -10.13 5.12 -25.98
C GLU A 8 -11.08 5.84 -25.02
N THR A 9 -10.89 5.64 -23.71
CA THR A 9 -11.58 6.47 -22.70
C THR A 9 -11.37 7.93 -23.08
N PRO A 10 -12.40 8.77 -23.18
CA PRO A 10 -12.24 10.13 -23.68
C PRO A 10 -11.08 10.83 -22.96
N GLN A 11 -10.11 11.35 -23.73
CA GLN A 11 -8.98 12.10 -23.18
C GLN A 11 -9.51 13.22 -22.28
N GLY A 12 -9.01 13.32 -21.05
CA GLY A 12 -9.43 14.31 -20.07
C GLY A 12 -10.49 13.88 -19.07
N CYS A 13 -11.00 12.63 -19.12
CA CYS A 13 -11.89 12.14 -18.09
C CYS A 13 -11.20 12.02 -16.72
N HIS A 14 -11.96 12.33 -15.65
CA HIS A 14 -11.54 12.14 -14.27
C HIS A 14 -11.15 10.68 -13.98
N ARG A 15 -10.18 10.44 -13.08
CA ARG A 15 -9.69 9.10 -12.70
C ARG A 15 -10.82 8.13 -12.30
N ALA A 16 -11.78 8.59 -11.51
CA ALA A 16 -12.95 7.80 -11.14
C ALA A 16 -13.72 7.24 -12.36
N THR A 17 -13.88 8.06 -13.41
CA THR A 17 -14.53 7.64 -14.67
C THR A 17 -13.67 6.59 -15.38
N ARG A 18 -12.36 6.79 -15.44
CA ARG A 18 -11.42 5.83 -16.04
C ARG A 18 -11.43 4.49 -15.29
N ALA A 19 -11.44 4.51 -13.95
CA ALA A 19 -11.56 3.30 -13.14
C ALA A 19 -12.85 2.54 -13.42
N VAL A 20 -14.01 3.20 -13.44
CA VAL A 20 -15.32 2.59 -13.75
C VAL A 20 -15.34 2.00 -15.15
N ARG A 21 -14.70 2.66 -16.12
CA ARG A 21 -14.68 2.23 -17.51
C ARG A 21 -13.60 1.19 -17.84
N ALA A 22 -12.74 0.85 -16.90
CA ALA A 22 -11.68 -0.14 -17.11
C ALA A 22 -12.27 -1.47 -17.65
N GLY A 23 -11.81 -1.88 -18.82
CA GLY A 23 -12.24 -3.10 -19.49
C GLY A 23 -13.53 -3.01 -20.31
N ILE A 24 -14.22 -1.86 -20.34
CA ILE A 24 -15.37 -1.67 -21.24
C ILE A 24 -14.87 -1.62 -22.69
N ASP A 25 -15.68 -2.13 -23.63
CA ASP A 25 -15.42 -2.20 -25.07
C ASP A 25 -14.24 -3.11 -25.47
N ARG A 26 -13.77 -3.98 -24.58
CA ARG A 26 -12.67 -4.95 -24.87
C ARG A 26 -13.16 -6.26 -25.47
N ASP A 27 -14.45 -6.57 -25.37
CA ASP A 27 -15.05 -7.74 -26.03
C ASP A 27 -15.53 -7.39 -27.42
N THR A 28 -14.71 -7.64 -28.43
CA THR A 28 -15.05 -7.40 -29.83
C THR A 28 -15.92 -8.52 -30.45
N ALA A 29 -16.08 -9.66 -29.78
CA ALA A 29 -16.84 -10.78 -30.30
C ALA A 29 -18.35 -10.65 -30.02
N PHE A 30 -18.70 -10.20 -28.80
CA PHE A 30 -20.09 -10.13 -28.35
C PHE A 30 -20.51 -8.73 -27.89
N GLY A 31 -19.55 -7.82 -27.70
CA GLY A 31 -19.81 -6.47 -27.18
C GLY A 31 -20.20 -6.46 -25.70
N ALA A 32 -19.70 -7.41 -24.92
CA ALA A 32 -20.00 -7.47 -23.50
C ALA A 32 -19.40 -6.26 -22.75
N VAL A 33 -20.21 -5.62 -21.89
CA VAL A 33 -19.77 -4.47 -21.06
C VAL A 33 -18.74 -4.89 -20.01
N THR A 34 -18.84 -6.12 -19.50
CA THR A 34 -17.83 -6.72 -18.63
C THR A 34 -16.83 -7.49 -19.48
N PRO A 35 -15.52 -7.28 -19.33
CA PRO A 35 -14.52 -7.99 -20.14
C PRO A 35 -14.58 -9.50 -19.89
N PRO A 36 -14.31 -10.33 -20.92
CA PRO A 36 -14.29 -11.78 -20.78
C PRO A 36 -13.21 -12.27 -19.81
N LEU A 37 -13.53 -13.31 -19.05
CA LEU A 37 -12.55 -14.05 -18.24
C LEU A 37 -11.91 -15.18 -19.09
N VAL A 38 -10.62 -15.03 -19.39
CA VAL A 38 -9.86 -15.98 -20.21
C VAL A 38 -8.94 -16.81 -19.31
N LEU A 39 -9.33 -18.07 -19.04
CA LEU A 39 -8.61 -18.98 -18.15
C LEU A 39 -7.57 -19.85 -18.87
N SER A 40 -7.48 -19.77 -20.20
CA SER A 40 -6.57 -20.63 -20.97
C SER A 40 -5.11 -20.44 -20.56
N SER A 41 -4.40 -21.54 -20.30
CA SER A 41 -2.96 -21.52 -20.01
C SER A 41 -2.09 -21.33 -21.25
N ASN A 42 -2.62 -21.66 -22.44
CA ASN A 42 -1.92 -21.60 -23.72
C ASN A 42 -2.85 -21.12 -24.83
N PHE A 43 -2.23 -20.65 -25.92
CA PHE A 43 -2.95 -20.12 -27.08
C PHE A 43 -2.38 -20.72 -28.37
N SER A 44 -3.25 -20.98 -29.37
CA SER A 44 -2.84 -21.52 -30.66
C SER A 44 -2.08 -20.48 -31.47
N PHE A 45 -1.06 -20.93 -32.18
CA PHE A 45 -0.39 -20.13 -33.19
C PHE A 45 -1.27 -20.02 -34.45
N ALA A 46 -1.08 -18.97 -35.25
CA ALA A 46 -1.77 -18.81 -36.51
C ALA A 46 -1.24 -19.80 -37.56
N GLY A 47 0.08 -20.10 -37.48
CA GLY A 47 0.79 -21.07 -38.34
C GLY A 47 2.12 -21.45 -37.71
N PHE A 48 2.91 -22.28 -38.41
CA PHE A 48 4.24 -22.63 -37.94
C PHE A 48 5.15 -21.39 -37.87
N GLY A 49 5.61 -21.06 -36.65
CA GLY A 49 6.39 -19.86 -36.40
C GLY A 49 5.59 -18.55 -36.34
N GLU A 50 4.28 -18.59 -36.54
CA GLU A 50 3.39 -17.42 -36.55
C GLU A 50 2.62 -17.32 -35.23
N LYS A 51 3.23 -16.59 -34.26
CA LYS A 51 2.65 -16.33 -32.96
C LYS A 51 1.45 -15.34 -33.09
N ARG A 52 0.34 -15.62 -32.37
CA ARG A 52 -0.72 -14.64 -32.15
C ARG A 52 -0.29 -13.64 -31.04
N GLN A 53 -1.18 -12.76 -30.62
CA GLN A 53 -0.92 -11.81 -29.52
C GLN A 53 -0.43 -12.51 -28.25
N TYR A 54 -1.02 -13.67 -27.94
CA TYR A 54 -0.65 -14.50 -26.79
C TYR A 54 -0.20 -15.89 -27.26
N ASP A 55 0.68 -16.51 -26.50
CA ASP A 55 1.15 -17.88 -26.68
C ASP A 55 0.97 -18.71 -25.40
N TYR A 56 1.31 -18.14 -24.25
CA TYR A 56 1.29 -18.81 -22.97
C TYR A 56 0.96 -17.82 -21.83
N THR A 57 0.06 -18.22 -20.91
CA THR A 57 -0.48 -17.31 -19.88
C THR A 57 0.57 -16.75 -18.92
N ARG A 58 1.69 -17.45 -18.67
CA ARG A 58 2.77 -16.89 -17.84
C ARG A 58 3.35 -15.63 -18.48
N SER A 59 3.56 -15.61 -19.79
CA SER A 59 4.10 -14.46 -20.53
C SER A 59 3.06 -13.36 -20.79
N GLY A 60 1.79 -13.72 -20.99
CA GLY A 60 0.70 -12.78 -21.26
C GLY A 60 -0.67 -13.45 -21.22
N ASN A 61 -1.67 -12.75 -20.68
CA ASN A 61 -3.05 -13.21 -20.65
C ASN A 61 -4.00 -12.02 -20.80
N PRO A 62 -5.05 -12.10 -21.64
CA PRO A 62 -5.94 -10.97 -21.91
C PRO A 62 -6.55 -10.34 -20.64
N THR A 63 -7.04 -11.16 -19.72
CA THR A 63 -7.69 -10.71 -18.49
C THR A 63 -6.69 -10.07 -17.53
N ARG A 64 -5.52 -10.70 -17.33
CA ARG A 64 -4.48 -10.15 -16.46
C ARG A 64 -3.88 -8.88 -17.01
N ASN A 65 -3.59 -8.82 -18.30
CA ASN A 65 -3.00 -7.64 -18.92
C ASN A 65 -3.93 -6.44 -18.83
N LEU A 66 -5.25 -6.65 -18.96
CA LEU A 66 -6.25 -5.60 -18.82
C LEU A 66 -6.21 -4.92 -17.45
N LEU A 67 -5.99 -5.67 -16.37
CA LEU A 67 -5.78 -5.08 -15.04
C LEU A 67 -4.48 -4.26 -15.00
N GLY A 68 -3.40 -4.77 -15.59
CA GLY A 68 -2.12 -4.05 -15.68
C GLY A 68 -2.26 -2.74 -16.46
N GLU A 69 -2.95 -2.77 -17.62
CA GLU A 69 -3.26 -1.58 -18.43
C GLU A 69 -4.09 -0.56 -17.65
N ALA A 70 -5.13 -1.01 -16.95
CA ALA A 70 -5.99 -0.14 -16.15
C ALA A 70 -5.22 0.55 -15.01
N LEU A 71 -4.35 -0.16 -14.31
CA LEU A 71 -3.51 0.42 -13.27
C LEU A 71 -2.49 1.41 -13.85
N ALA A 72 -1.88 1.09 -14.99
CA ALA A 72 -0.97 1.99 -15.68
C ALA A 72 -1.66 3.30 -16.12
N GLU A 73 -2.88 3.20 -16.66
CA GLU A 73 -3.67 4.38 -17.03
C GLU A 73 -3.99 5.27 -15.82
N LEU A 74 -4.31 4.67 -14.67
CA LEU A 74 -4.66 5.42 -13.46
C LEU A 74 -3.44 6.08 -12.81
N GLU A 75 -2.26 5.45 -12.84
CA GLU A 75 -1.00 5.99 -12.33
C GLU A 75 -0.30 6.92 -13.34
N GLY A 76 -0.73 6.93 -14.61
CA GLY A 76 -0.07 7.69 -15.68
C GLY A 76 1.25 7.05 -16.14
N GLY A 77 1.37 5.74 -16.02
CA GLY A 77 2.53 4.96 -16.46
C GLY A 77 2.40 4.42 -17.87
N ALA A 78 3.50 3.91 -18.42
CA ALA A 78 3.57 3.31 -19.76
C ALA A 78 3.02 1.88 -19.79
N GLY A 79 3.02 1.16 -18.64
CA GLY A 79 2.48 -0.18 -18.56
C GLY A 79 2.53 -0.76 -17.15
N GLY A 80 1.71 -1.78 -16.90
CA GLY A 80 1.59 -2.43 -15.59
C GLY A 80 1.79 -3.94 -15.68
N VAL A 81 2.51 -4.50 -14.72
CA VAL A 81 2.73 -5.94 -14.55
C VAL A 81 2.03 -6.41 -13.28
N VAL A 82 1.13 -7.39 -13.41
CA VAL A 82 0.34 -7.92 -12.28
C VAL A 82 0.97 -9.21 -11.77
N THR A 83 1.19 -9.27 -10.45
CA THR A 83 1.83 -10.39 -9.75
C THR A 83 0.86 -11.05 -8.77
N ALA A 84 1.15 -12.29 -8.38
CA ALA A 84 0.31 -13.07 -7.46
C ALA A 84 0.22 -12.49 -6.04
N THR A 85 1.13 -11.61 -5.65
CA THR A 85 1.17 -10.98 -4.31
C THR A 85 1.85 -9.62 -4.38
N GLY A 86 1.57 -8.71 -3.41
CA GLY A 86 2.34 -7.47 -3.25
C GLY A 86 3.83 -7.74 -3.01
N MET A 87 4.17 -8.78 -2.23
CA MET A 87 5.57 -9.19 -2.06
C MET A 87 6.21 -9.68 -3.36
N GLY A 88 5.42 -10.30 -4.26
CA GLY A 88 5.86 -10.64 -5.62
C GLY A 88 6.18 -9.40 -6.46
N ALA A 89 5.39 -8.33 -6.31
CA ALA A 89 5.66 -7.06 -6.97
C ALA A 89 6.96 -6.41 -6.46
N ILE A 90 7.17 -6.40 -5.14
CA ILE A 90 8.43 -5.90 -4.54
C ILE A 90 9.61 -6.74 -5.03
N THR A 91 9.50 -8.08 -5.00
CA THR A 91 10.54 -8.99 -5.50
C THR A 91 10.87 -8.72 -6.97
N LEU A 92 9.86 -8.48 -7.80
CA LEU A 92 10.03 -8.15 -9.21
C LEU A 92 10.88 -6.89 -9.39
N VAL A 93 10.56 -5.81 -8.67
CA VAL A 93 11.32 -4.56 -8.72
C VAL A 93 12.77 -4.78 -8.32
N LEU A 94 13.01 -5.47 -7.20
CA LEU A 94 14.37 -5.72 -6.70
C LEU A 94 15.20 -6.54 -7.69
N GLN A 95 14.64 -7.63 -8.24
CA GLN A 95 15.34 -8.51 -9.17
C GLN A 95 15.53 -7.86 -10.55
N ALA A 96 14.64 -6.99 -10.97
CA ALA A 96 14.77 -6.30 -12.25
C ALA A 96 15.77 -5.14 -12.20
N LEU A 97 15.85 -4.42 -11.08
CA LEU A 97 16.60 -3.16 -11.02
C LEU A 97 17.97 -3.27 -10.34
N LEU A 98 18.16 -4.28 -9.47
CA LEU A 98 19.36 -4.39 -8.63
C LEU A 98 20.19 -5.63 -8.97
N GLN A 99 21.50 -5.47 -8.87
CA GLN A 99 22.50 -6.54 -8.99
C GLN A 99 23.51 -6.46 -7.84
N PRO A 100 24.35 -7.50 -7.62
CA PRO A 100 25.39 -7.46 -6.61
C PRO A 100 26.30 -6.24 -6.77
N GLY A 101 26.47 -5.48 -5.68
CA GLY A 101 27.21 -4.22 -5.65
C GLY A 101 26.36 -2.96 -5.79
N ASP A 102 25.12 -3.06 -6.26
CA ASP A 102 24.20 -1.92 -6.25
C ASP A 102 23.75 -1.61 -4.81
N ARG A 103 23.39 -0.36 -4.57
CA ARG A 103 22.86 0.14 -3.30
C ARG A 103 21.39 0.51 -3.43
N ILE A 104 20.58 0.15 -2.42
CA ILE A 104 19.21 0.60 -2.26
C ILE A 104 19.05 1.38 -0.96
N VAL A 105 18.36 2.52 -1.01
CA VAL A 105 17.91 3.29 0.17
C VAL A 105 16.45 2.99 0.41
N VAL A 106 16.10 2.64 1.67
CA VAL A 106 14.72 2.32 2.08
C VAL A 106 14.34 3.06 3.36
N PRO A 107 13.03 3.34 3.60
CA PRO A 107 12.59 3.92 4.86
C PRO A 107 12.91 2.98 6.05
N HIS A 108 13.26 3.56 7.18
CA HIS A 108 13.52 2.79 8.41
C HIS A 108 12.26 2.17 9.02
N ASP A 109 11.09 2.67 8.66
CA ASP A 109 9.75 2.28 9.12
C ASP A 109 8.88 1.72 7.99
N CYS A 110 9.48 1.11 6.97
CA CYS A 110 8.73 0.46 5.90
C CYS A 110 7.95 -0.77 6.39
N TYR A 111 7.00 -1.21 5.59
CA TYR A 111 6.20 -2.42 5.86
C TYR A 111 7.08 -3.60 6.30
N GLY A 112 6.68 -4.30 7.38
CA GLY A 112 7.49 -5.37 7.98
C GLY A 112 7.83 -6.51 7.01
N GLY A 113 6.97 -6.80 6.04
CA GLY A 113 7.27 -7.76 4.96
C GLY A 113 8.38 -7.27 4.03
N SER A 114 8.35 -5.99 3.65
CA SER A 114 9.39 -5.34 2.83
C SER A 114 10.71 -5.31 3.59
N TRP A 115 10.69 -4.88 4.84
CA TRP A 115 11.87 -4.86 5.71
C TRP A 115 12.55 -6.23 5.80
N ARG A 116 11.75 -7.29 6.04
CA ARG A 116 12.24 -8.66 6.10
C ARG A 116 12.89 -9.10 4.78
N LEU A 117 12.25 -8.80 3.64
CA LEU A 117 12.76 -9.15 2.33
C LEU A 117 14.05 -8.41 2.01
N PHE A 118 14.11 -7.10 2.23
CA PHE A 118 15.30 -6.29 1.99
C PHE A 118 16.50 -6.81 2.78
N ASN A 119 16.34 -7.05 4.08
CA ASN A 119 17.40 -7.59 4.93
C ASN A 119 17.86 -9.00 4.50
N ALA A 120 16.90 -9.88 4.16
CA ALA A 120 17.22 -11.25 3.73
C ALA A 120 18.00 -11.28 2.41
N LEU A 121 17.67 -10.43 1.44
CA LEU A 121 18.35 -10.36 0.15
C LEU A 121 19.72 -9.65 0.29
N ALA A 122 19.81 -8.59 1.09
CA ALA A 122 21.07 -7.94 1.39
C ALA A 122 22.05 -8.89 2.11
N ALA A 123 21.59 -9.70 3.06
CA ALA A 123 22.38 -10.72 3.73
C ALA A 123 22.91 -11.81 2.77
N LYS A 124 22.22 -12.03 1.63
CA LYS A 124 22.70 -12.90 0.54
C LYS A 124 23.64 -12.19 -0.43
N GLY A 125 23.97 -10.92 -0.21
CA GLY A 125 24.86 -10.14 -1.06
C GLY A 125 24.23 -9.72 -2.41
N GLN A 126 22.89 -9.67 -2.51
CA GLN A 126 22.24 -9.25 -3.75
C GLN A 126 22.32 -7.73 -3.97
N PHE A 127 22.43 -6.96 -2.92
CA PHE A 127 22.62 -5.50 -2.93
C PHE A 127 23.08 -5.02 -1.54
N GLU A 128 23.52 -3.78 -1.46
CA GLU A 128 23.80 -3.07 -0.21
C GLU A 128 22.53 -2.34 0.25
N LEU A 129 22.10 -2.58 1.50
CA LEU A 129 20.91 -1.99 2.10
C LEU A 129 21.27 -0.80 2.98
N VAL A 130 20.72 0.36 2.68
CA VAL A 130 20.81 1.58 3.51
C VAL A 130 19.41 1.96 3.99
N THR A 131 19.25 2.10 5.31
CA THR A 131 17.98 2.52 5.92
C THR A 131 18.07 3.97 6.38
N ALA A 132 17.08 4.80 6.07
CA ALA A 132 17.05 6.21 6.43
C ALA A 132 15.64 6.66 6.84
N ASP A 133 15.56 7.73 7.61
CA ASP A 133 14.32 8.49 7.77
C ASP A 133 14.17 9.40 6.56
N LEU A 134 13.25 9.04 5.65
CA LEU A 134 13.00 9.81 4.44
C LEU A 134 12.20 11.10 4.69
N THR A 135 11.70 11.30 5.91
CA THR A 135 11.05 12.55 6.33
C THR A 135 12.06 13.59 6.83
N ASP A 136 13.30 13.16 7.14
CA ASP A 136 14.40 14.04 7.52
C ASP A 136 15.32 14.32 6.31
N PRO A 137 15.39 15.56 5.81
CA PRO A 137 16.25 15.93 4.67
C PRO A 137 17.74 15.66 4.90
N ARG A 138 18.22 15.70 6.15
CA ARG A 138 19.63 15.43 6.48
C ARG A 138 19.93 13.94 6.40
N ALA A 139 19.04 13.10 6.95
CA ALA A 139 19.14 11.65 6.88
C ALA A 139 19.08 11.16 5.44
N LEU A 140 18.16 11.70 4.62
CA LEU A 140 18.08 11.41 3.21
C LEU A 140 19.37 11.78 2.47
N THR A 141 19.88 13.01 2.66
CA THR A 141 21.12 13.48 2.00
C THR A 141 22.30 12.58 2.35
N ALA A 142 22.44 12.17 3.60
CA ALA A 142 23.49 11.25 4.04
C ALA A 142 23.33 9.86 3.40
N ALA A 143 22.10 9.37 3.25
CA ALA A 143 21.82 8.06 2.65
C ALA A 143 22.05 8.03 1.13
N LEU A 144 21.84 9.15 0.44
CA LEU A 144 22.05 9.26 -1.01
C LEU A 144 23.53 9.20 -1.39
N GLY A 145 24.47 9.48 -0.46
CA GLY A 145 25.92 9.43 -0.75
C GLY A 145 26.31 10.31 -1.92
N SER A 146 27.33 9.88 -2.65
CA SER A 146 27.83 10.59 -3.83
C SER A 146 28.12 9.63 -4.99
N ALA A 147 27.84 10.07 -6.20
CA ALA A 147 28.21 9.33 -7.42
C ALA A 147 29.74 9.34 -7.63
N GLU A 148 30.46 10.38 -7.13
CA GLU A 148 31.91 10.54 -7.30
C GLU A 148 32.69 9.49 -6.52
N ASP A 149 32.22 9.10 -5.34
CA ASP A 149 32.85 8.06 -4.51
C ASP A 149 32.22 6.68 -4.65
N GLY A 150 31.25 6.52 -5.57
CA GLY A 150 30.55 5.26 -5.84
C GLY A 150 29.53 4.84 -4.76
N THR A 151 29.15 5.76 -3.87
CA THR A 151 28.19 5.48 -2.79
C THR A 151 26.74 5.84 -3.15
N ALA A 152 26.46 6.39 -4.33
CA ALA A 152 25.11 6.71 -4.78
C ALA A 152 24.25 5.44 -4.91
N PRO A 153 22.99 5.46 -4.47
CA PRO A 153 22.10 4.32 -4.62
C PRO A 153 21.65 4.15 -6.08
N LYS A 154 21.31 2.92 -6.44
CA LYS A 154 20.63 2.60 -7.70
C LYS A 154 19.12 2.83 -7.60
N VAL A 155 18.55 2.58 -6.42
CA VAL A 155 17.11 2.71 -6.14
C VAL A 155 16.91 3.43 -4.80
N VAL A 156 15.96 4.35 -4.77
CA VAL A 156 15.35 4.88 -3.55
C VAL A 156 13.94 4.34 -3.48
N TRP A 157 13.68 3.51 -2.47
CA TRP A 157 12.36 2.97 -2.16
C TRP A 157 11.63 3.89 -1.22
N ILE A 158 10.41 4.29 -1.57
CA ILE A 158 9.60 5.24 -0.79
C ILE A 158 8.29 4.55 -0.43
N GLU A 159 7.88 4.64 0.83
CA GLU A 159 6.56 4.20 1.30
C GLU A 159 5.88 5.39 1.99
N THR A 160 4.73 5.82 1.49
CA THR A 160 4.00 6.96 2.05
C THR A 160 2.50 6.89 1.73
N PRO A 161 1.61 7.00 2.75
CA PRO A 161 1.90 7.03 4.18
C PRO A 161 2.60 5.76 4.68
N SER A 162 3.46 5.87 5.72
CA SER A 162 4.16 4.72 6.28
C SER A 162 3.23 3.84 7.15
N ASN A 163 3.62 2.59 7.36
CA ASN A 163 2.88 1.64 8.18
C ASN A 163 3.69 1.26 9.44
N PRO A 164 3.22 1.46 10.68
CA PRO A 164 1.82 1.77 11.02
C PRO A 164 1.55 3.24 11.39
N LEU A 165 2.56 4.11 11.45
CA LEU A 165 2.44 5.45 12.06
C LEU A 165 1.98 6.54 11.07
N LEU A 166 1.73 6.19 9.81
CA LEU A 166 1.17 7.10 8.79
C LEU A 166 2.00 8.38 8.59
N ARG A 167 3.33 8.28 8.74
CA ARG A 167 4.23 9.38 8.40
C ARG A 167 4.17 9.67 6.90
N ILE A 168 4.21 10.94 6.56
CA ILE A 168 4.14 11.39 5.17
C ILE A 168 5.53 11.82 4.73
N THR A 169 6.03 11.16 3.71
CA THR A 169 7.26 11.54 3.01
C THR A 169 6.93 12.53 1.89
N ASP A 170 7.69 13.61 1.76
CA ASP A 170 7.54 14.57 0.65
C ASP A 170 8.04 13.93 -0.64
N LEU A 171 7.09 13.44 -1.45
CA LEU A 171 7.39 12.74 -2.71
C LEU A 171 8.18 13.59 -3.68
N ARG A 172 7.82 14.87 -3.85
CA ARG A 172 8.54 15.75 -4.77
C ARG A 172 9.99 15.88 -4.35
N PHE A 173 10.22 16.18 -3.08
CA PHE A 173 11.56 16.37 -2.55
C PHE A 173 12.42 15.10 -2.67
N VAL A 174 11.89 13.93 -2.26
CA VAL A 174 12.66 12.68 -2.26
C VAL A 174 12.92 12.19 -3.70
N ILE A 175 11.93 12.27 -4.59
CA ILE A 175 12.08 11.83 -5.98
C ILE A 175 13.10 12.73 -6.71
N ASP A 176 13.00 14.05 -6.57
CA ASP A 176 13.95 14.99 -7.18
C ASP A 176 15.39 14.75 -6.64
N ALA A 177 15.54 14.48 -5.34
CA ALA A 177 16.82 14.15 -4.74
C ALA A 177 17.39 12.82 -5.24
N ALA A 178 16.55 11.78 -5.37
CA ALA A 178 16.93 10.49 -5.94
C ALA A 178 17.41 10.64 -7.40
N HIS A 179 16.66 11.34 -8.23
CA HIS A 179 17.03 11.60 -9.64
C HIS A 179 18.32 12.40 -9.75
N LYS A 180 18.51 13.41 -8.88
CA LYS A 180 19.77 14.18 -8.85
C LYS A 180 20.98 13.29 -8.48
N ALA A 181 20.78 12.28 -7.66
CA ALA A 181 21.81 11.28 -7.32
C ALA A 181 21.98 10.19 -8.41
N GLY A 182 21.18 10.20 -9.49
CA GLY A 182 21.18 9.19 -10.54
C GLY A 182 20.44 7.90 -10.18
N ALA A 183 19.64 7.91 -9.10
CA ALA A 183 18.86 6.78 -8.64
C ALA A 183 17.45 6.78 -9.24
N LEU A 184 16.88 5.57 -9.38
CA LEU A 184 15.46 5.39 -9.68
C LEU A 184 14.63 5.54 -8.39
N ALA A 185 13.51 6.25 -8.48
CA ALA A 185 12.55 6.40 -7.40
C ALA A 185 11.40 5.41 -7.57
N VAL A 186 11.23 4.51 -6.60
CA VAL A 186 10.15 3.52 -6.56
C VAL A 186 9.25 3.82 -5.36
N VAL A 187 7.96 3.97 -5.61
CA VAL A 187 6.98 4.31 -4.57
C VAL A 187 6.02 3.15 -4.32
N ASP A 188 5.94 2.68 -3.09
CA ASP A 188 4.84 1.82 -2.63
C ASP A 188 3.63 2.71 -2.31
N ASN A 189 2.62 2.67 -3.19
CA ASN A 189 1.41 3.48 -3.11
C ASN A 189 0.20 2.65 -2.62
N THR A 190 0.44 1.61 -1.86
CA THR A 190 -0.59 0.66 -1.42
C THR A 190 -1.67 1.32 -0.57
N PHE A 191 -1.31 2.24 0.35
CA PHE A 191 -2.27 2.85 1.29
C PHE A 191 -3.23 3.84 0.64
N LEU A 192 -2.79 4.56 -0.37
CA LEU A 192 -3.61 5.59 -1.00
C LEU A 192 -4.20 5.14 -2.34
N SER A 193 -3.60 4.14 -2.98
CA SER A 193 -4.00 3.71 -4.32
C SER A 193 -3.95 4.85 -5.37
N PRO A 194 -4.12 4.57 -6.66
CA PRO A 194 -4.13 5.64 -7.68
C PRO A 194 -5.34 6.58 -7.57
N ALA A 195 -6.30 6.31 -6.68
CA ALA A 195 -7.42 7.22 -6.47
C ALA A 195 -7.02 8.45 -5.62
N LEU A 196 -6.14 8.27 -4.62
CA LEU A 196 -5.79 9.33 -3.67
C LEU A 196 -4.37 9.86 -3.82
N GLN A 197 -3.47 9.16 -4.53
CA GLN A 197 -2.11 9.61 -4.80
C GLN A 197 -1.61 8.98 -6.10
N VAL A 198 -0.91 9.76 -6.96
CA VAL A 198 -0.44 9.30 -8.28
C VAL A 198 1.05 9.62 -8.44
N PRO A 199 1.94 8.81 -7.85
CA PRO A 199 3.36 9.12 -7.80
C PRO A 199 4.03 9.28 -9.16
N ILE A 200 3.59 8.54 -10.20
CA ILE A 200 4.15 8.67 -11.55
C ILE A 200 3.73 10.00 -12.18
N ALA A 201 2.44 10.23 -12.34
CA ALA A 201 1.95 11.39 -13.07
C ALA A 201 2.24 12.72 -12.36
N ASP A 202 2.06 12.76 -11.03
CA ASP A 202 2.13 14.01 -10.27
C ASP A 202 3.56 14.35 -9.82
N PHE A 203 4.43 13.34 -9.59
CA PHE A 203 5.75 13.52 -8.98
C PHE A 203 6.91 12.97 -9.80
N GLY A 204 6.65 12.15 -10.83
CA GLY A 204 7.67 11.60 -11.71
C GLY A 204 8.40 10.38 -11.16
N ALA A 205 7.79 9.63 -10.25
CA ALA A 205 8.33 8.34 -9.81
C ALA A 205 8.58 7.41 -11.01
N ASP A 206 9.66 6.60 -10.96
CA ASP A 206 10.02 5.72 -12.07
C ASP A 206 9.20 4.42 -12.08
N ALA A 207 8.80 3.97 -10.89
CA ALA A 207 7.86 2.85 -10.75
C ALA A 207 7.00 3.02 -9.51
N VAL A 208 5.80 2.46 -9.57
CA VAL A 208 4.88 2.36 -8.43
C VAL A 208 4.56 0.90 -8.17
N VAL A 209 4.59 0.52 -6.90
CA VAL A 209 4.19 -0.80 -6.42
C VAL A 209 2.87 -0.71 -5.68
N HIS A 210 2.01 -1.69 -5.92
CA HIS A 210 0.76 -1.88 -5.18
C HIS A 210 0.66 -3.30 -4.65
N SER A 211 0.29 -3.45 -3.38
CA SER A 211 -0.43 -4.64 -2.95
C SER A 211 -1.89 -4.47 -3.37
N THR A 212 -2.27 -5.07 -4.50
CA THR A 212 -3.67 -4.99 -4.97
C THR A 212 -4.65 -5.69 -4.04
N THR A 213 -4.14 -6.54 -3.14
CA THR A 213 -4.86 -7.16 -2.01
C THR A 213 -5.69 -6.15 -1.20
N LYS A 214 -5.21 -4.88 -1.13
CA LYS A 214 -5.76 -3.84 -0.25
C LYS A 214 -6.91 -3.10 -0.94
N TYR A 215 -6.94 -1.78 -0.90
CA TYR A 215 -8.03 -0.96 -1.44
C TYR A 215 -8.38 -1.24 -2.91
N ILE A 216 -7.41 -1.63 -3.76
CA ILE A 216 -7.65 -1.86 -5.19
C ILE A 216 -8.65 -3.01 -5.37
N ASN A 217 -8.39 -4.18 -4.78
CA ASN A 217 -9.36 -5.28 -4.75
C ASN A 217 -10.52 -4.95 -3.80
N GLY A 218 -10.22 -4.62 -2.54
CA GLY A 218 -11.13 -4.06 -1.55
C GLY A 218 -12.20 -5.00 -0.99
N HIS A 219 -12.09 -6.31 -1.23
CA HIS A 219 -13.12 -7.29 -0.82
C HIS A 219 -12.55 -8.48 -0.03
N SER A 220 -11.28 -8.41 0.39
CA SER A 220 -10.62 -9.41 1.24
C SER A 220 -10.62 -10.84 0.70
N ASP A 221 -10.82 -11.02 -0.61
CA ASP A 221 -10.98 -12.31 -1.29
C ASP A 221 -9.85 -12.62 -2.29
N VAL A 222 -8.92 -11.67 -2.53
CA VAL A 222 -7.77 -11.83 -3.44
C VAL A 222 -6.49 -11.32 -2.79
N VAL A 223 -5.44 -12.12 -2.86
CA VAL A 223 -4.06 -11.66 -2.64
C VAL A 223 -3.42 -11.37 -4.00
N GLY A 224 -2.93 -10.16 -4.19
CA GLY A 224 -2.36 -9.74 -5.46
C GLY A 224 -1.38 -8.57 -5.33
N GLY A 225 -0.66 -8.30 -6.40
CA GLY A 225 0.26 -7.17 -6.50
C GLY A 225 0.36 -6.63 -7.92
N ALA A 226 0.91 -5.45 -8.05
CA ALA A 226 1.21 -4.86 -9.35
C ALA A 226 2.42 -3.93 -9.27
N VAL A 227 3.15 -3.83 -10.37
CA VAL A 227 4.18 -2.83 -10.62
C VAL A 227 3.76 -2.02 -11.83
N VAL A 228 3.67 -0.71 -11.70
CA VAL A 228 3.46 0.22 -12.82
C VAL A 228 4.77 0.93 -13.13
N ALA A 229 5.18 0.90 -14.38
CA ALA A 229 6.39 1.53 -14.87
C ALA A 229 6.09 2.88 -15.54
N ARG A 230 6.94 3.88 -15.30
CA ARG A 230 6.80 5.20 -15.93
C ARG A 230 7.13 5.17 -17.42
N THR A 231 8.13 4.38 -17.81
CA THR A 231 8.59 4.30 -19.20
C THR A 231 8.37 2.93 -19.82
N GLN A 232 8.33 2.88 -21.15
CA GLN A 232 8.17 1.62 -21.87
C GLN A 232 9.35 0.67 -21.64
N GLU A 233 10.57 1.17 -21.51
CA GLU A 233 11.77 0.37 -21.27
C GLU A 233 11.68 -0.34 -19.90
N LEU A 234 11.24 0.38 -18.86
CA LEU A 234 11.05 -0.22 -17.52
C LEU A 234 9.91 -1.24 -17.54
N HIS A 235 8.82 -0.96 -18.28
CA HIS A 235 7.71 -1.91 -18.43
C HIS A 235 8.16 -3.20 -19.11
N GLU A 236 8.93 -3.11 -20.17
CA GLU A 236 9.49 -4.29 -20.88
C GLU A 236 10.45 -5.07 -19.97
N GLN A 237 11.29 -4.37 -19.21
CA GLN A 237 12.20 -4.99 -18.25
C GLN A 237 11.42 -5.73 -17.14
N PHE A 238 10.41 -5.13 -16.54
CA PHE A 238 9.58 -5.79 -15.54
C PHE A 238 8.79 -6.97 -16.13
N THR A 239 8.26 -6.84 -17.33
CA THR A 239 7.54 -7.92 -18.02
C THR A 239 8.45 -9.11 -18.27
N TRP A 240 9.68 -8.86 -18.74
CA TRP A 240 10.66 -9.90 -18.98
C TRP A 240 11.04 -10.64 -17.69
N TRP A 241 11.36 -9.89 -16.63
CA TRP A 241 11.72 -10.46 -15.33
C TRP A 241 10.56 -11.21 -14.68
N ALA A 242 9.33 -10.69 -14.76
CA ALA A 242 8.14 -11.39 -14.26
C ALA A 242 7.95 -12.75 -14.92
N ASN A 243 8.15 -12.81 -16.25
CA ASN A 243 8.10 -14.05 -17.00
C ASN A 243 9.22 -15.04 -16.60
N CYS A 244 10.46 -14.57 -16.43
CA CYS A 244 11.61 -15.36 -16.00
C CYS A 244 11.43 -15.96 -14.60
N LEU A 245 11.01 -15.13 -13.64
CA LEU A 245 10.83 -15.50 -12.25
C LEU A 245 9.52 -16.27 -11.99
N GLY A 246 8.60 -16.25 -12.95
CA GLY A 246 7.26 -16.81 -12.76
C GLY A 246 6.37 -15.98 -11.82
N LEU A 247 6.66 -14.70 -11.66
CA LEU A 247 5.88 -13.76 -10.83
C LEU A 247 4.66 -13.28 -11.62
N THR A 248 3.65 -14.11 -11.71
CA THR A 248 2.45 -13.84 -12.51
C THR A 248 1.18 -14.09 -11.69
N ALA A 249 0.19 -13.23 -11.85
CA ALA A 249 -1.12 -13.40 -11.23
C ALA A 249 -2.02 -14.35 -12.02
N SER A 250 -2.96 -14.97 -11.31
CA SER A 250 -4.06 -15.71 -11.89
C SER A 250 -4.99 -14.79 -12.71
N PRO A 251 -5.49 -15.23 -13.88
CA PRO A 251 -6.52 -14.48 -14.60
C PRO A 251 -7.81 -14.29 -13.80
N PHE A 252 -8.20 -15.26 -12.98
CA PHE A 252 -9.39 -15.17 -12.15
C PHE A 252 -9.25 -14.08 -11.08
N ASP A 253 -8.12 -14.07 -10.36
CA ASP A 253 -7.84 -13.06 -9.34
C ASP A 253 -7.71 -11.66 -9.97
N SER A 254 -7.12 -11.59 -11.16
CA SER A 254 -7.05 -10.34 -11.92
C SER A 254 -8.42 -9.81 -12.35
N PHE A 255 -9.35 -10.70 -12.70
CA PHE A 255 -10.73 -10.34 -13.00
C PHE A 255 -11.47 -9.79 -11.76
N LEU A 256 -11.33 -10.44 -10.60
CA LEU A 256 -11.92 -9.97 -9.35
C LEU A 256 -11.32 -8.63 -8.93
N THR A 257 -10.00 -8.48 -9.04
CA THR A 257 -9.31 -7.22 -8.75
C THR A 257 -9.75 -6.08 -9.67
N LEU A 258 -9.92 -6.34 -10.98
CA LEU A 258 -10.45 -5.36 -11.92
C LEU A 258 -11.89 -4.95 -11.54
N ARG A 259 -12.70 -5.91 -11.11
CA ARG A 259 -14.06 -5.64 -10.62
C ARG A 259 -14.02 -4.75 -9.38
N GLY A 260 -13.10 -5.01 -8.44
CA GLY A 260 -12.88 -4.17 -7.27
C GLY A 260 -12.41 -2.75 -7.63
N LEU A 261 -11.48 -2.64 -8.57
CA LEU A 261 -10.95 -1.36 -9.07
C LEU A 261 -12.06 -0.44 -9.59
N ARG A 262 -13.07 -0.98 -10.26
CA ARG A 262 -14.18 -0.21 -10.83
C ARG A 262 -15.06 0.50 -9.80
N THR A 263 -14.96 0.12 -8.51
CA THR A 263 -15.68 0.76 -7.40
C THR A 263 -14.74 1.46 -6.42
N LEU A 264 -13.45 1.57 -6.73
CA LEU A 264 -12.43 2.07 -5.82
C LEU A 264 -12.76 3.47 -5.28
N ASP A 265 -13.06 4.43 -6.15
CA ASP A 265 -13.36 5.80 -5.74
C ASP A 265 -14.61 5.90 -4.86
N ALA A 266 -15.67 5.15 -5.22
CA ALA A 266 -16.92 5.13 -4.44
C ALA A 266 -16.70 4.56 -3.04
N ARG A 267 -15.90 3.47 -2.92
CA ARG A 267 -15.55 2.88 -1.64
C ARG A 267 -14.69 3.83 -0.81
N LEU A 268 -13.62 4.38 -1.40
CA LEU A 268 -12.72 5.29 -0.69
C LEU A 268 -13.39 6.55 -0.18
N ARG A 269 -14.42 7.04 -0.86
CA ARG A 269 -15.20 8.17 -0.33
C ARG A 269 -15.82 7.82 1.01
N VAL A 270 -16.54 6.68 1.11
CA VAL A 270 -17.16 6.25 2.37
C VAL A 270 -16.11 5.89 3.41
N HIS A 271 -15.06 5.16 3.02
CA HIS A 271 -13.93 4.86 3.89
C HIS A 271 -13.36 6.12 4.57
N GLN A 272 -13.13 7.18 3.80
CA GLN A 272 -12.56 8.44 4.32
C GLN A 272 -13.54 9.21 5.20
N GLU A 273 -14.83 9.25 4.82
CA GLU A 273 -15.88 9.85 5.64
C GLU A 273 -15.91 9.21 7.03
N ASN A 274 -15.92 7.87 7.08
CA ASN A 274 -15.89 7.11 8.33
C ASN A 274 -14.58 7.33 9.12
N ALA A 275 -13.44 7.24 8.45
CA ALA A 275 -12.14 7.39 9.10
C ALA A 275 -11.93 8.77 9.72
N ASN A 276 -12.36 9.83 9.05
CA ASN A 276 -12.29 11.20 9.58
C ASN A 276 -13.13 11.34 10.86
N ALA A 277 -14.38 10.85 10.85
CA ALA A 277 -15.23 10.92 12.01
C ALA A 277 -14.71 10.10 13.20
N ILE A 278 -14.18 8.90 12.92
CA ILE A 278 -13.56 8.02 13.92
C ILE A 278 -12.28 8.63 14.49
N ALA A 279 -11.43 9.23 13.65
CA ALA A 279 -10.21 9.88 14.13
C ALA A 279 -10.51 10.99 15.14
N LEU A 280 -11.53 11.83 14.88
CA LEU A 280 -11.99 12.87 15.81
C LEU A 280 -12.54 12.30 17.11
N GLN A 281 -13.31 11.20 17.03
CA GLN A 281 -13.82 10.52 18.23
C GLN A 281 -12.68 9.97 19.10
N LEU A 282 -11.67 9.35 18.49
CA LEU A 282 -10.52 8.80 19.18
C LEU A 282 -9.66 9.89 19.81
N ASP A 283 -9.39 10.97 19.07
CA ASP A 283 -8.55 12.09 19.53
C ASP A 283 -9.13 12.84 20.74
N ALA A 284 -10.45 12.84 20.88
CA ALA A 284 -11.15 13.44 22.01
C ALA A 284 -11.25 12.53 23.25
N HIS A 285 -10.83 11.25 23.19
CA HIS A 285 -11.13 10.30 24.26
C HIS A 285 -9.97 10.15 25.26
N PRO A 286 -10.22 10.20 26.60
CA PRO A 286 -9.16 10.19 27.63
C PRO A 286 -8.37 8.87 27.73
N ALA A 287 -8.86 7.75 27.17
CA ALA A 287 -8.11 6.50 27.08
C ALA A 287 -7.08 6.49 25.94
N VAL A 288 -7.04 7.55 25.12
CA VAL A 288 -6.15 7.65 23.96
C VAL A 288 -5.04 8.65 24.28
N ALA A 289 -3.80 8.24 24.11
CA ALA A 289 -2.64 9.09 24.25
C ALA A 289 -2.30 9.84 22.96
N GLN A 290 -2.47 9.18 21.79
CA GLN A 290 -2.15 9.76 20.50
C GLN A 290 -2.97 9.10 19.38
N VAL A 291 -3.41 9.90 18.42
CA VAL A 291 -3.96 9.42 17.14
C VAL A 291 -3.00 9.76 16.01
N TYR A 292 -2.66 8.79 15.20
CA TYR A 292 -1.85 8.96 13.99
C TYR A 292 -2.80 8.87 12.79
N PHE A 293 -3.18 10.01 12.26
CA PHE A 293 -4.04 10.12 11.07
C PHE A 293 -3.72 11.40 10.31
N PRO A 294 -3.30 11.33 9.04
CA PRO A 294 -2.88 12.51 8.28
C PRO A 294 -3.99 13.55 8.05
N GLY A 295 -5.25 13.18 8.26
CA GLY A 295 -6.40 14.09 8.16
C GLY A 295 -6.67 14.94 9.40
N LEU A 296 -6.00 14.71 10.53
CA LEU A 296 -6.08 15.57 11.71
C LEU A 296 -5.09 16.73 11.58
N GLU A 297 -5.51 17.94 11.91
CA GLU A 297 -4.63 19.14 11.93
C GLU A 297 -3.48 19.00 12.93
N SER A 298 -3.64 18.17 13.97
CA SER A 298 -2.60 17.83 14.94
C SER A 298 -1.49 16.91 14.37
N HIS A 299 -1.71 16.28 13.20
CA HIS A 299 -0.70 15.43 12.59
C HIS A 299 0.49 16.28 12.08
N PRO A 300 1.76 15.92 12.42
CA PRO A 300 2.93 16.73 12.07
C PRO A 300 3.08 17.08 10.59
N GLN A 301 2.63 16.19 9.70
CA GLN A 301 2.70 16.40 8.27
C GLN A 301 1.32 16.66 7.61
N TYR A 302 0.31 17.12 8.37
CA TYR A 302 -1.02 17.46 7.83
C TYR A 302 -0.95 18.36 6.59
N ALA A 303 -0.22 19.48 6.69
CA ALA A 303 -0.09 20.43 5.58
C ALA A 303 0.60 19.82 4.33
N LEU A 304 1.53 18.89 4.53
CA LEU A 304 2.17 18.16 3.44
C LEU A 304 1.16 17.18 2.81
N ALA A 305 0.48 16.39 3.63
CA ALA A 305 -0.53 15.45 3.15
C ALA A 305 -1.64 16.15 2.35
N ALA A 306 -2.17 17.26 2.88
CA ALA A 306 -3.21 18.07 2.21
C ALA A 306 -2.76 18.65 0.86
N ARG A 307 -1.46 18.93 0.69
CA ARG A 307 -0.89 19.44 -0.57
C ARG A 307 -0.58 18.33 -1.57
N GLN A 308 -0.13 17.17 -1.07
CA GLN A 308 0.41 16.08 -1.88
C GLN A 308 -0.63 15.05 -2.32
N GLN A 309 -1.65 14.85 -1.49
CA GLN A 309 -2.64 13.78 -1.65
C GLN A 309 -4.00 14.34 -2.06
N HIS A 310 -4.81 13.52 -2.71
CA HIS A 310 -6.20 13.85 -3.05
C HIS A 310 -7.20 13.42 -1.96
N GLY A 311 -6.69 13.03 -0.80
CA GLY A 311 -7.40 12.60 0.39
C GLY A 311 -6.46 11.92 1.37
N PHE A 312 -6.93 11.66 2.57
CA PHE A 312 -6.08 11.17 3.67
C PHE A 312 -6.12 9.65 3.85
N GLY A 313 -6.93 8.95 3.03
CA GLY A 313 -7.14 7.51 3.17
C GLY A 313 -8.03 7.15 4.36
N ALA A 314 -8.00 5.87 4.74
CA ALA A 314 -8.83 5.36 5.84
C ALA A 314 -8.06 4.42 6.78
N MET A 315 -6.74 4.52 6.74
CA MET A 315 -5.87 3.93 7.75
C MET A 315 -5.59 4.94 8.84
N LEU A 316 -5.69 4.54 10.08
CA LEU A 316 -5.26 5.32 11.22
C LEU A 316 -4.65 4.40 12.28
N SER A 317 -3.81 4.95 13.13
CA SER A 317 -3.31 4.25 14.30
C SER A 317 -3.61 5.05 15.57
N VAL A 318 -3.83 4.32 16.66
CA VAL A 318 -4.15 4.91 17.95
C VAL A 318 -3.25 4.30 19.01
N GLU A 319 -2.65 5.16 19.82
CA GLU A 319 -1.91 4.78 21.02
C GLU A 319 -2.83 4.86 22.22
N LEU A 320 -3.04 3.75 22.91
CA LEU A 320 -3.80 3.75 24.14
C LEU A 320 -2.93 4.27 25.30
N ALA A 321 -3.54 5.03 26.21
CA ALA A 321 -2.88 5.54 27.39
C ALA A 321 -2.47 4.38 28.33
N GLY A 322 -1.38 4.59 29.08
CA GLY A 322 -0.88 3.63 30.07
C GLY A 322 0.53 4.00 30.48
N ASP A 323 0.81 4.02 31.79
CA ASP A 323 2.09 4.45 32.32
C ASP A 323 3.16 3.34 32.34
N ASP A 324 2.75 2.09 32.07
CA ASP A 324 3.63 0.92 32.01
C ASP A 324 3.11 -0.12 31.01
N ALA A 325 4.02 -1.02 30.58
CA ALA A 325 3.71 -2.05 29.58
C ALA A 325 2.55 -2.97 29.98
N ALA A 326 2.43 -3.33 31.26
CA ALA A 326 1.35 -4.21 31.74
C ALA A 326 -0.02 -3.51 31.67
N THR A 327 -0.08 -2.22 31.98
CA THR A 327 -1.30 -1.40 31.85
C THR A 327 -1.65 -1.20 30.36
N GLN A 328 -0.68 -0.96 29.50
CA GLN A 328 -0.90 -0.85 28.06
C GLN A 328 -1.41 -2.16 27.45
N GLU A 329 -0.79 -3.30 27.80
CA GLU A 329 -1.27 -4.63 27.36
C GLU A 329 -2.70 -4.90 27.82
N ALA A 330 -3.02 -4.59 29.07
CA ALA A 330 -4.38 -4.75 29.61
C ALA A 330 -5.40 -3.85 28.89
N ALA A 331 -5.02 -2.63 28.56
CA ALA A 331 -5.85 -1.69 27.81
C ALA A 331 -6.08 -2.17 26.37
N VAL A 332 -5.03 -2.60 25.68
CA VAL A 332 -5.11 -3.18 24.32
C VAL A 332 -6.03 -4.40 24.32
N ARG A 333 -5.83 -5.34 25.25
CA ARG A 333 -6.67 -6.52 25.39
C ARG A 333 -8.13 -6.16 25.63
N ALA A 334 -8.41 -5.23 26.58
CA ALA A 334 -9.76 -4.78 26.88
C ALA A 334 -10.41 -4.04 25.70
N PHE A 335 -9.61 -3.34 24.88
CA PHE A 335 -10.10 -2.69 23.67
C PHE A 335 -10.54 -3.71 22.63
N VAL A 336 -9.65 -4.67 22.28
CA VAL A 336 -9.90 -5.59 21.17
C VAL A 336 -10.88 -6.72 21.51
N GLU A 337 -10.90 -7.17 22.77
CA GLU A 337 -11.83 -8.20 23.24
C GLU A 337 -13.23 -7.62 23.42
N GLY A 338 -14.16 -8.00 22.58
CA GLY A 338 -15.56 -7.55 22.63
C GLY A 338 -15.95 -6.52 21.58
N LEU A 339 -15.09 -6.26 20.60
CA LEU A 339 -15.46 -5.57 19.37
C LEU A 339 -16.52 -6.37 18.60
N GLN A 340 -17.46 -5.67 17.98
CA GLN A 340 -18.59 -6.27 17.25
C GLN A 340 -18.54 -5.96 15.75
N CYS A 341 -18.07 -4.77 15.37
CA CYS A 341 -17.94 -4.31 13.99
C CYS A 341 -16.49 -4.42 13.51
N PHE A 342 -15.52 -4.06 14.36
CA PHE A 342 -14.10 -4.22 14.02
C PHE A 342 -13.65 -5.65 14.29
N THR A 343 -13.00 -6.26 13.30
CA THR A 343 -12.43 -7.61 13.43
C THR A 343 -10.93 -7.52 13.71
N LEU A 344 -10.45 -8.24 14.75
CA LEU A 344 -9.02 -8.39 15.02
C LEU A 344 -8.40 -9.29 13.96
N ALA A 345 -7.76 -8.70 12.97
CA ALA A 345 -7.16 -9.42 11.85
C ALA A 345 -6.03 -8.63 11.21
N GLU A 346 -5.16 -9.33 10.49
CA GLU A 346 -4.19 -8.71 9.58
C GLU A 346 -4.87 -8.24 8.29
N SER A 347 -4.12 -7.52 7.47
CA SER A 347 -4.55 -6.87 6.24
C SER A 347 -5.18 -5.50 6.50
N LEU A 348 -5.75 -4.91 5.45
CA LEU A 348 -6.37 -3.59 5.46
C LEU A 348 -7.09 -3.31 4.12
N GLY A 349 -7.90 -2.26 4.10
CA GLY A 349 -8.46 -1.71 2.87
C GLY A 349 -9.58 -2.50 2.25
N GLY A 350 -10.10 -3.53 2.94
CA GLY A 350 -11.34 -4.20 2.62
C GLY A 350 -12.55 -3.37 3.00
N VAL A 351 -13.73 -3.76 2.50
CA VAL A 351 -15.01 -3.10 2.83
C VAL A 351 -15.35 -3.20 4.32
N GLU A 352 -14.83 -4.21 5.01
CA GLU A 352 -14.95 -4.43 6.45
C GLU A 352 -13.92 -3.66 7.26
N SER A 353 -14.27 -3.30 8.49
CA SER A 353 -13.39 -2.65 9.45
C SER A 353 -12.51 -3.67 10.19
N LEU A 354 -11.19 -3.40 10.22
CA LEU A 354 -10.21 -4.26 10.88
C LEU A 354 -9.41 -3.50 11.92
N VAL A 355 -9.02 -4.21 13.00
CA VAL A 355 -8.02 -3.75 13.95
C VAL A 355 -6.85 -4.73 13.99
N ALA A 356 -5.64 -4.20 14.07
CA ALA A 356 -4.43 -5.01 14.26
C ALA A 356 -3.58 -4.42 15.38
N HIS A 357 -2.87 -5.29 16.12
CA HIS A 357 -1.85 -4.89 17.08
C HIS A 357 -0.47 -5.03 16.42
N PRO A 358 0.17 -3.94 16.00
CA PRO A 358 1.40 -4.01 15.22
C PRO A 358 2.52 -4.82 15.90
N ALA A 359 2.71 -4.66 17.20
CA ALA A 359 3.79 -5.32 17.93
C ALA A 359 3.72 -6.86 17.91
N THR A 360 2.54 -7.45 17.92
CA THR A 360 2.33 -8.91 17.93
C THR A 360 1.85 -9.50 16.60
N MET A 361 1.49 -8.66 15.63
CA MET A 361 0.92 -9.07 14.34
C MET A 361 1.78 -8.54 13.17
N THR A 362 1.45 -7.39 12.63
CA THR A 362 2.00 -6.89 11.36
C THR A 362 3.51 -6.59 11.39
N HIS A 363 4.10 -6.33 12.58
CA HIS A 363 5.52 -6.04 12.79
C HIS A 363 6.18 -7.02 13.78
N ALA A 364 5.55 -8.16 14.05
CA ALA A 364 6.08 -9.19 14.95
C ALA A 364 7.44 -9.76 14.50
N ALA A 365 7.77 -9.67 13.22
CA ALA A 365 9.06 -10.09 12.67
C ALA A 365 10.21 -9.10 12.96
N MET A 366 9.92 -7.87 13.42
CA MET A 366 10.94 -6.90 13.83
C MET A 366 11.41 -7.20 15.26
N THR A 367 12.70 -6.93 15.52
CA THR A 367 13.20 -7.01 16.90
C THR A 367 12.58 -5.90 17.77
N PRO A 368 12.51 -6.06 19.11
CA PRO A 368 12.01 -5.02 20.01
C PRO A 368 12.71 -3.67 19.81
N GLU A 369 14.04 -3.69 19.60
CA GLU A 369 14.85 -2.49 19.35
C GLU A 369 14.48 -1.83 18.02
N ALA A 370 14.23 -2.62 16.98
CA ALA A 370 13.81 -2.10 15.67
C ALA A 370 12.39 -1.50 15.75
N ARG A 371 11.47 -2.12 16.50
CA ARG A 371 10.13 -1.55 16.75
C ARG A 371 10.22 -0.24 17.53
N ALA A 372 11.02 -0.21 18.59
CA ALA A 372 11.23 1.02 19.38
C ALA A 372 11.80 2.16 18.53
N LYS A 373 12.79 1.86 17.65
CA LYS A 373 13.34 2.83 16.70
C LYS A 373 12.32 3.33 15.69
N ALA A 374 11.39 2.46 15.26
CA ALA A 374 10.29 2.82 14.38
C ALA A 374 9.15 3.58 15.10
N GLY A 375 9.17 3.63 16.44
CA GLY A 375 8.14 4.25 17.27
C GLY A 375 6.90 3.36 17.48
N ILE A 376 7.05 2.05 17.32
CA ILE A 376 5.96 1.08 17.50
C ILE A 376 5.97 0.59 18.94
N SER A 377 5.04 1.07 19.75
CA SER A 377 4.85 0.68 21.15
C SER A 377 3.93 -0.54 21.29
N ASP A 378 3.87 -1.09 22.51
CA ASP A 378 2.95 -2.17 22.87
C ASP A 378 1.50 -1.67 23.10
N GLY A 379 1.29 -0.35 23.20
CA GLY A 379 -0.02 0.30 23.29
C GLY A 379 -0.65 0.67 21.94
N LEU A 380 0.08 0.45 20.84
CA LEU A 380 -0.34 0.89 19.51
C LEU A 380 -1.31 -0.10 18.86
N LEU A 381 -2.43 0.42 18.39
CA LEU A 381 -3.39 -0.30 17.54
C LEU A 381 -3.47 0.38 16.17
N ARG A 382 -3.58 -0.40 15.10
CA ARG A 382 -3.83 0.09 13.75
C ARG A 382 -5.24 -0.28 13.31
N LEU A 383 -6.00 0.70 12.86
CA LEU A 383 -7.37 0.55 12.37
C LEU A 383 -7.39 0.71 10.85
N SER A 384 -8.04 -0.22 10.17
CA SER A 384 -8.47 -0.09 8.77
C SER A 384 -9.98 0.13 8.80
N VAL A 385 -10.40 1.35 8.54
CA VAL A 385 -11.81 1.71 8.66
C VAL A 385 -12.55 1.31 7.38
N GLY A 386 -13.62 0.54 7.54
CA GLY A 386 -14.45 0.03 6.45
C GLY A 386 -15.56 1.00 6.03
N ILE A 387 -16.57 0.43 5.34
CA ILE A 387 -17.70 1.19 4.79
C ILE A 387 -19.04 0.84 5.46
N GLU A 388 -18.99 0.25 6.66
CA GLU A 388 -20.16 0.02 7.49
C GLU A 388 -20.82 1.36 7.88
N ALA A 389 -22.01 1.31 8.45
CA ALA A 389 -22.67 2.49 8.98
C ALA A 389 -21.79 3.16 10.06
N LEU A 390 -21.56 4.46 9.92
CA LEU A 390 -20.68 5.22 10.81
C LEU A 390 -21.10 5.12 12.27
N GLU A 391 -22.41 5.16 12.53
CA GLU A 391 -22.98 5.10 13.87
C GLU A 391 -22.65 3.79 14.58
N ASP A 392 -22.65 2.66 13.84
CA ASP A 392 -22.31 1.36 14.39
C ASP A 392 -20.82 1.27 14.71
N LEU A 393 -19.96 1.77 13.82
CA LEU A 393 -18.51 1.84 14.06
C LEU A 393 -18.17 2.71 15.26
N GLN A 394 -18.81 3.85 15.38
CA GLN A 394 -18.62 4.78 16.51
C GLN A 394 -19.10 4.19 17.84
N ALA A 395 -20.22 3.48 17.83
CA ALA A 395 -20.75 2.81 19.02
C ALA A 395 -19.84 1.67 19.49
N ASP A 396 -19.34 0.85 18.55
CA ASP A 396 -18.40 -0.24 18.85
C ASP A 396 -17.08 0.27 19.45
N LEU A 397 -16.49 1.30 18.81
CA LEU A 397 -15.25 1.92 19.31
C LEU A 397 -15.47 2.64 20.64
N GLY A 398 -16.63 3.29 20.85
CA GLY A 398 -16.96 3.93 22.12
C GLY A 398 -17.02 2.92 23.28
N ALA A 399 -17.62 1.75 23.04
CA ALA A 399 -17.64 0.67 24.02
C ALA A 399 -16.24 0.08 24.27
N ALA A 400 -15.43 -0.05 23.22
CA ALA A 400 -14.05 -0.54 23.33
C ALA A 400 -13.15 0.43 24.13
N LEU A 401 -13.25 1.72 23.86
CA LEU A 401 -12.54 2.78 24.57
C LEU A 401 -12.90 2.84 26.05
N GLU A 402 -14.18 2.64 26.38
CA GLU A 402 -14.62 2.60 27.77
C GLU A 402 -14.04 1.39 28.52
N ARG A 403 -13.98 0.22 27.89
CA ARG A 403 -13.30 -0.96 28.46
C ARG A 403 -11.80 -0.71 28.68
N ALA A 404 -11.14 -0.09 27.71
CA ALA A 404 -9.73 0.26 27.83
C ALA A 404 -9.49 1.28 28.95
N ARG A 405 -10.34 2.32 29.08
CA ARG A 405 -10.27 3.30 30.16
C ARG A 405 -10.37 2.63 31.55
N GLN A 406 -11.30 1.71 31.73
CA GLN A 406 -11.44 0.95 32.98
C GLN A 406 -10.20 0.11 33.31
N ALA A 407 -9.58 -0.51 32.29
CA ALA A 407 -8.34 -1.25 32.47
C ALA A 407 -7.16 -0.36 32.87
N ILE A 408 -7.04 0.83 32.26
CA ILE A 408 -6.01 1.84 32.58
C ILE A 408 -6.19 2.31 34.04
N GLU A 409 -7.41 2.67 34.47
CA GLU A 409 -7.70 3.09 35.83
C GLU A 409 -7.44 1.99 36.87
N ALA A 410 -7.73 0.73 36.52
CA ALA A 410 -7.43 -0.40 37.39
C ALA A 410 -5.91 -0.61 37.55
N GLY A 411 -5.13 -0.43 36.51
CA GLY A 411 -3.67 -0.43 36.55
C GLY A 411 -3.09 0.65 37.45
N ALA A 412 -3.58 1.88 37.29
CA ALA A 412 -3.18 3.03 38.12
C ALA A 412 -3.47 2.80 39.63
N ARG A 413 -4.65 2.25 39.95
CA ARG A 413 -5.03 1.93 41.34
C ARG A 413 -4.13 0.83 41.97
N LYS A 414 -3.74 -0.19 41.19
CA LYS A 414 -2.81 -1.24 41.68
C LYS A 414 -1.45 -0.68 42.01
N ARG A 415 -0.91 0.25 41.22
CA ARG A 415 0.39 0.90 41.50
C ARG A 415 0.31 1.77 42.74
N ALA A 416 -0.68 2.60 42.88
CA ALA A 416 -0.89 3.44 44.06
C ALA A 416 -1.03 2.61 45.36
N GLY A 417 -1.65 1.44 45.29
CA GLY A 417 -1.76 0.52 46.41
C GLY A 417 -0.48 -0.28 46.72
N ALA A 418 0.46 -0.39 45.79
CA ALA A 418 1.74 -1.06 45.98
C ALA A 418 2.84 -0.14 46.55
N GLU A 419 2.66 1.19 46.43
CA GLU A 419 3.55 2.24 46.97
C GLU A 419 3.15 2.70 48.39
N ALA A 420 1.96 2.31 48.88
CA ALA A 420 1.44 2.60 50.21
C ALA A 420 1.69 1.44 51.19
#